data_ea97b149d521cd0684b9028eae00d5c4
#
_entry.id   ea97b149d521cd0684b9028eae00d5c4
#
_cell.length_a   1.000
_cell.length_b   1.000
_cell.length_c   1.000
_cell.angle_alpha   90.00
_cell.angle_beta   90.00
_cell.angle_gamma   90.00
#
_symmetry.space_group_name_H-M   'P 1'
#
loop_
_entity.id
_entity.type
_entity.pdbx_description
1 polymer ?
#
loop_
_entity_poly.entity_id
_entity_poly.type
_entity_poly.pdbx_seq_one_letter_code
_entity_poly.pdbx_strand_id
1 'polypeptide(L)'
;MFKACAQTGKPLGGATFGLYNAQGGLITTGVTDANGALYFQSNIVQGIVLREHILYYMQELRAPPGYQLDDTKYWFCFCDKETAACQVCTEVIAETNATRIPLEQIGKVHIANEPINYHLPATGGPGIYPLILASVVLIITPLVYGFIRRRKRERRGVG
;
A
#
# COMPACT_ATOMS: atom_id res chain seq x y z
N MET A 1 13.19 -14.15 -2.90
CA MET A 1 12.17 -13.27 -2.31
C MET A 1 10.84 -13.49 -3.02
N PHE A 2 9.74 -13.37 -2.30
CA PHE A 2 8.39 -13.41 -2.88
C PHE A 2 7.62 -12.15 -2.50
N LYS A 3 6.93 -11.56 -3.48
CA LYS A 3 6.08 -10.40 -3.34
C LYS A 3 4.62 -10.80 -3.43
N ALA A 4 3.79 -10.32 -2.49
CA ALA A 4 2.38 -10.63 -2.45
C ALA A 4 1.53 -9.42 -2.03
N CYS A 5 0.23 -9.48 -2.30
CA CYS A 5 -0.76 -8.55 -1.78
C CYS A 5 -1.00 -8.81 -0.30
N ALA A 6 -0.91 -7.80 0.55
CA ALA A 6 -1.09 -7.92 1.99
C ALA A 6 -2.50 -8.40 2.38
N GLN A 7 -3.52 -8.00 1.63
CA GLN A 7 -4.92 -8.34 1.94
C GLN A 7 -5.34 -9.71 1.42
N THR A 8 -4.81 -10.15 0.27
CA THR A 8 -5.31 -11.36 -0.41
C THR A 8 -4.29 -12.49 -0.47
N GLY A 9 -3.02 -12.21 -0.17
CA GLY A 9 -1.92 -13.15 -0.34
C GLY A 9 -1.57 -13.48 -1.81
N LYS A 10 -2.23 -12.85 -2.79
CA LYS A 10 -1.96 -13.11 -4.20
C LYS A 10 -0.55 -12.65 -4.59
N PRO A 11 0.18 -13.44 -5.40
CA PRO A 11 1.49 -13.03 -5.92
C PRO A 11 1.43 -11.73 -6.71
N LEU A 12 2.47 -10.90 -6.59
CA LEU A 12 2.57 -9.62 -7.28
C LEU A 12 3.81 -9.58 -8.17
N GLY A 13 3.60 -9.62 -9.48
CA GLY A 13 4.63 -9.38 -10.48
C GLY A 13 4.79 -7.90 -10.83
N GLY A 14 5.98 -7.55 -11.34
CA GLY A 14 6.28 -6.20 -11.81
C GLY A 14 6.76 -5.22 -10.74
N ALA A 15 6.96 -5.65 -9.49
CA ALA A 15 7.65 -4.88 -8.47
C ALA A 15 9.15 -4.81 -8.80
N THR A 16 9.74 -3.63 -8.77
CA THR A 16 11.19 -3.44 -8.96
C THR A 16 11.87 -3.24 -7.62
N PHE A 17 12.88 -4.04 -7.34
CA PHE A 17 13.70 -3.94 -6.14
C PHE A 17 15.14 -3.60 -6.47
N GLY A 18 15.76 -2.77 -5.62
CA GLY A 18 17.20 -2.58 -5.55
C GLY A 18 17.81 -3.45 -4.46
N LEU A 19 18.95 -4.04 -4.73
CA LEU A 19 19.82 -4.69 -3.76
C LEU A 19 21.02 -3.79 -3.48
N TYR A 20 21.29 -3.54 -2.22
CA TYR A 20 22.29 -2.58 -1.76
C TYR A 20 23.25 -3.21 -0.76
N ASN A 21 24.47 -2.70 -0.72
CA ASN A 21 25.39 -2.94 0.38
C ASN A 21 25.01 -2.10 1.62
N ALA A 22 25.64 -2.36 2.75
CA ALA A 22 25.36 -1.65 4.01
C ALA A 22 25.61 -0.12 3.94
N GLN A 23 26.47 0.33 3.05
CA GLN A 23 26.79 1.75 2.84
C GLN A 23 25.84 2.47 1.88
N GLY A 24 24.81 1.78 1.39
CA GLY A 24 23.83 2.35 0.45
C GLY A 24 24.26 2.30 -1.01
N GLY A 25 25.35 1.62 -1.34
CA GLY A 25 25.77 1.38 -2.72
C GLY A 25 24.85 0.38 -3.41
N LEU A 26 24.21 0.76 -4.51
CA LEU A 26 23.41 -0.14 -5.33
C LEU A 26 24.29 -1.22 -5.97
N ILE A 27 23.96 -2.48 -5.73
CA ILE A 27 24.63 -3.63 -6.30
C ILE A 27 23.97 -4.05 -7.60
N THR A 28 22.65 -4.22 -7.58
CA THR A 28 21.86 -4.61 -8.74
C THR A 28 20.37 -4.29 -8.52
N THR A 29 19.59 -4.37 -9.59
CA THR A 29 18.13 -4.30 -9.52
C THR A 29 17.52 -5.56 -10.10
N GLY A 30 16.29 -5.85 -9.70
CA GLY A 30 15.52 -6.95 -10.24
C GLY A 30 14.03 -6.67 -10.21
N VAL A 31 13.26 -7.41 -11.01
CA VAL A 31 11.82 -7.28 -11.12
C VAL A 31 11.16 -8.61 -10.76
N THR A 32 10.10 -8.57 -9.97
CA THR A 32 9.33 -9.78 -9.63
C THR A 32 8.61 -10.33 -10.86
N ASP A 33 8.65 -11.64 -11.03
CA ASP A 33 7.93 -12.35 -12.10
C ASP A 33 6.41 -12.43 -11.81
N ALA A 34 5.66 -13.07 -12.70
CA ALA A 34 4.21 -13.23 -12.56
C ALA A 34 3.80 -14.00 -11.29
N ASN A 35 4.69 -14.79 -10.72
CA ASN A 35 4.50 -15.53 -9.48
C ASN A 35 4.96 -14.74 -8.24
N GLY A 36 5.30 -13.46 -8.41
CA GLY A 36 5.84 -12.61 -7.36
C GLY A 36 7.26 -12.96 -6.93
N ALA A 37 7.95 -13.82 -7.66
CA ALA A 37 9.29 -14.26 -7.31
C ALA A 37 10.36 -13.33 -7.88
N LEU A 38 11.40 -13.07 -7.08
CA LEU A 38 12.61 -12.38 -7.48
C LEU A 38 13.82 -13.07 -6.86
N TYR A 39 14.82 -13.33 -7.68
CA TYR A 39 16.07 -13.97 -7.27
C TYR A 39 17.24 -13.05 -7.58
N PHE A 40 18.02 -12.73 -6.57
CA PHE A 40 19.33 -12.11 -6.72
C PHE A 40 20.40 -13.22 -6.66
N GLN A 41 21.22 -13.28 -7.68
CA GLN A 41 22.30 -14.27 -7.77
C GLN A 41 23.64 -13.56 -7.89
N SER A 42 24.68 -14.13 -7.30
CA SER A 42 26.02 -13.69 -7.57
C SER A 42 26.35 -13.90 -9.06
N ASN A 43 26.79 -12.85 -9.72
CA ASN A 43 27.22 -12.89 -11.10
C ASN A 43 28.57 -12.15 -11.24
N ILE A 44 29.65 -12.92 -11.21
CA ILE A 44 31.02 -12.39 -11.22
C ILE A 44 31.30 -11.60 -12.53
N VAL A 45 30.71 -12.02 -13.64
CA VAL A 45 30.89 -11.35 -14.94
C VAL A 45 30.27 -9.94 -14.91
N GLN A 46 29.17 -9.76 -14.18
CA GLN A 46 28.49 -8.47 -13.99
C GLN A 46 28.97 -7.72 -12.73
N GLY A 47 30.00 -8.22 -12.04
CA GLY A 47 30.51 -7.61 -10.81
C GLY A 47 29.59 -7.79 -9.58
N ILE A 48 28.58 -8.64 -9.67
CA ILE A 48 27.66 -8.92 -8.56
C ILE A 48 28.27 -10.03 -7.71
N VAL A 49 28.83 -9.68 -6.56
CA VAL A 49 29.41 -10.64 -5.61
C VAL A 49 28.71 -10.51 -4.27
N LEU A 50 27.88 -11.50 -3.95
CA LEU A 50 27.25 -11.62 -2.65
C LEU A 50 28.10 -12.54 -1.78
N ARG A 51 28.47 -12.07 -0.60
CA ARG A 51 29.35 -12.78 0.35
C ARG A 51 28.59 -13.05 1.64
N GLU A 52 28.97 -14.13 2.28
CA GLU A 52 28.53 -14.45 3.65
C GLU A 52 29.07 -13.42 4.65
N HIS A 53 28.38 -13.29 5.76
CA HIS A 53 28.75 -12.39 6.86
C HIS A 53 28.83 -10.90 6.47
N ILE A 54 28.22 -10.53 5.35
CA ILE A 54 28.08 -9.13 4.93
C ILE A 54 26.62 -8.73 4.98
N LEU A 55 26.37 -7.52 5.48
CA LEU A 55 25.06 -6.94 5.55
C LEU A 55 24.67 -6.32 4.22
N TYR A 56 23.48 -6.65 3.80
CA TYR A 56 22.80 -6.11 2.61
C TYR A 56 21.41 -5.62 2.98
N TYR A 57 20.80 -4.81 2.13
CA TYR A 57 19.38 -4.58 2.19
C TYR A 57 18.75 -4.57 0.82
N MET A 58 17.47 -4.92 0.78
CA MET A 58 16.59 -4.73 -0.38
C MET A 58 15.63 -3.60 -0.08
N GLN A 59 15.29 -2.82 -1.12
CA GLN A 59 14.28 -1.78 -1.04
C GLN A 59 13.47 -1.77 -2.33
N GLU A 60 12.15 -1.60 -2.22
CA GLU A 60 11.31 -1.47 -3.39
C GLU A 60 11.52 -0.09 -4.02
N LEU A 61 11.86 -0.08 -5.29
CA LEU A 61 12.05 1.14 -6.09
C LEU A 61 10.79 1.51 -6.86
N ARG A 62 9.97 0.52 -7.20
CA ARG A 62 8.72 0.69 -7.92
C ARG A 62 7.75 -0.40 -7.52
N ALA A 63 6.58 0.00 -7.02
CA ALA A 63 5.50 -0.92 -6.72
C ALA A 63 4.81 -1.45 -7.99
N PRO A 64 4.16 -2.62 -7.93
CA PRO A 64 3.27 -3.07 -8.98
C PRO A 64 2.12 -2.08 -9.22
N PRO A 65 1.56 -2.01 -10.44
CA PRO A 65 0.40 -1.15 -10.69
C PRO A 65 -0.76 -1.43 -9.73
N GLY A 66 -1.31 -0.38 -9.13
CA GLY A 66 -2.42 -0.48 -8.18
C GLY A 66 -2.01 -0.75 -6.72
N TYR A 67 -0.72 -0.73 -6.41
CA TYR A 67 -0.18 -0.95 -5.06
C TYR A 67 0.64 0.23 -4.58
N GLN A 68 0.64 0.44 -3.27
CA GLN A 68 1.47 1.46 -2.63
C GLN A 68 2.94 1.03 -2.66
N LEU A 69 3.84 2.00 -2.85
CA LEU A 69 5.27 1.77 -2.72
C LEU A 69 5.61 1.50 -1.25
N ASP A 70 6.35 0.44 -1.02
CA ASP A 70 6.92 0.12 0.28
C ASP A 70 8.40 0.52 0.29
N ASP A 71 8.70 1.67 0.88
CA ASP A 71 10.06 2.21 0.96
C ASP A 71 10.89 1.62 2.12
N THR A 72 10.37 0.61 2.79
CA THR A 72 11.06 -0.10 3.86
C THR A 72 12.35 -0.74 3.37
N LYS A 73 13.42 -0.57 4.15
CA LYS A 73 14.68 -1.27 3.93
C LYS A 73 14.64 -2.63 4.60
N TYR A 74 14.67 -3.68 3.80
CA TYR A 74 14.69 -5.06 4.27
C TYR A 74 16.14 -5.54 4.42
N TRP A 75 16.67 -5.40 5.63
CA TRP A 75 18.03 -5.77 5.95
C TRP A 75 18.20 -7.28 6.12
N PHE A 76 19.25 -7.83 5.57
CA PHE A 76 19.58 -9.25 5.69
C PHE A 76 21.07 -9.51 5.56
N CYS A 77 21.50 -10.66 6.06
CA CYS A 77 22.83 -11.22 5.82
C CYS A 77 22.73 -12.73 5.57
N PHE A 78 23.71 -13.27 4.88
CA PHE A 78 23.84 -14.71 4.67
C PHE A 78 24.76 -15.25 5.75
N CYS A 79 24.29 -16.21 6.55
CA CYS A 79 25.06 -16.88 7.59
C CYS A 79 24.76 -18.37 7.55
N ASP A 80 25.76 -19.21 7.79
CA ASP A 80 25.54 -20.62 8.04
C ASP A 80 24.91 -20.84 9.43
N LYS A 81 24.31 -22.00 9.64
CA LYS A 81 23.52 -22.30 10.86
C LYS A 81 24.30 -22.28 12.16
N GLU A 82 25.56 -22.62 12.10
CA GLU A 82 26.34 -23.02 13.31
C GLU A 82 27.07 -21.87 13.98
N THR A 83 27.29 -20.79 13.28
CA THR A 83 27.94 -19.63 13.89
C THR A 83 26.91 -18.72 14.56
N ALA A 84 26.57 -19.05 15.81
CA ALA A 84 25.95 -18.11 16.76
C ALA A 84 26.73 -16.77 16.87
N ALA A 85 27.82 -16.64 16.18
CA ALA A 85 28.83 -15.60 16.27
C ALA A 85 29.07 -14.86 14.96
N CYS A 86 28.08 -14.71 14.09
CA CYS A 86 28.16 -13.60 13.13
C CYS A 86 27.92 -12.29 13.90
N GLN A 87 28.98 -11.77 14.51
CA GLN A 87 28.96 -10.57 15.34
C GLN A 87 28.32 -9.39 14.56
N VAL A 88 28.64 -9.27 13.28
CA VAL A 88 28.05 -8.28 12.36
C VAL A 88 26.52 -8.46 12.24
N CYS A 89 26.05 -9.69 12.08
CA CYS A 89 24.61 -9.95 12.00
C CYS A 89 23.89 -9.73 13.34
N THR A 90 24.57 -9.97 14.46
CA THR A 90 23.95 -9.87 15.80
C THR A 90 23.82 -8.41 16.23
N GLU A 91 24.85 -7.61 16.05
CA GLU A 91 24.85 -6.19 16.40
C GLU A 91 23.89 -5.39 15.51
N VAL A 92 23.91 -5.64 14.22
CA VAL A 92 23.05 -4.89 13.27
C VAL A 92 21.60 -5.34 13.31
N ILE A 93 21.29 -6.59 13.62
CA ILE A 93 19.90 -7.05 13.82
C ILE A 93 19.26 -6.32 15.02
N ALA A 94 20.00 -6.09 16.07
CA ALA A 94 19.52 -5.36 17.24
C ALA A 94 19.19 -3.88 16.94
N GLU A 95 19.95 -3.23 16.04
CA GLU A 95 19.79 -1.81 15.73
C GLU A 95 18.81 -1.53 14.55
N THR A 96 18.71 -2.47 13.60
CA THR A 96 18.02 -2.21 12.30
C THR A 96 16.81 -3.08 12.03
N ASN A 97 16.39 -3.96 12.95
CA ASN A 97 15.40 -5.02 12.69
C ASN A 97 15.76 -5.91 11.48
N ALA A 98 17.05 -6.07 11.21
CA ALA A 98 17.52 -6.86 10.10
C ALA A 98 17.10 -8.34 10.25
N THR A 99 16.69 -8.95 9.17
CA THR A 99 16.32 -10.38 9.16
C THR A 99 17.53 -11.23 8.83
N ARG A 100 17.85 -12.18 9.72
CA ARG A 100 18.85 -13.22 9.43
C ARG A 100 18.21 -14.22 8.47
N ILE A 101 18.80 -14.41 7.29
CA ILE A 101 18.37 -15.42 6.33
C ILE A 101 19.39 -16.56 6.37
N PRO A 102 19.03 -17.72 6.93
CA PRO A 102 19.86 -18.91 6.83
C PRO A 102 20.08 -19.26 5.35
N LEU A 103 21.28 -19.74 5.00
CA LEU A 103 21.60 -20.13 3.60
C LEU A 103 20.59 -21.11 3.01
N GLU A 104 19.99 -21.97 3.83
CA GLU A 104 18.95 -22.93 3.41
C GLU A 104 17.59 -22.27 3.11
N GLN A 105 17.39 -21.02 3.54
CA GLN A 105 16.16 -20.26 3.34
C GLN A 105 16.35 -19.10 2.36
N ILE A 106 17.48 -19.06 1.67
CA ILE A 106 17.68 -18.12 0.57
C ILE A 106 16.53 -18.25 -0.43
N GLY A 107 15.80 -17.16 -0.62
CA GLY A 107 14.63 -17.14 -1.50
C GLY A 107 13.26 -17.18 -0.80
N LYS A 108 13.19 -17.34 0.51
CA LYS A 108 11.94 -17.40 1.26
C LYS A 108 11.55 -16.08 1.97
N VAL A 109 12.14 -14.96 1.60
CA VAL A 109 11.73 -13.65 2.13
C VAL A 109 10.41 -13.25 1.49
N HIS A 110 9.39 -13.02 2.31
CA HIS A 110 8.08 -12.58 1.87
C HIS A 110 7.94 -11.09 2.17
N ILE A 111 7.57 -10.32 1.16
CA ILE A 111 7.28 -8.89 1.27
C ILE A 111 5.87 -8.67 0.72
N ALA A 112 5.05 -7.95 1.49
CA ALA A 112 3.66 -7.69 1.12
C ALA A 112 3.43 -6.20 0.84
N ASN A 113 2.65 -5.86 -0.19
CA ASN A 113 2.20 -4.49 -0.44
C ASN A 113 0.71 -4.34 -0.21
N GLU A 114 0.34 -3.18 0.32
CA GLU A 114 -1.05 -2.77 0.42
C GLU A 114 -1.56 -2.28 -0.94
N PRO A 115 -2.77 -2.69 -1.36
CA PRO A 115 -3.40 -2.11 -2.53
C PRO A 115 -3.70 -0.63 -2.28
N ILE A 116 -3.62 0.17 -3.33
CA ILE A 116 -4.07 1.56 -3.28
C ILE A 116 -5.59 1.54 -3.16
N ASN A 117 -6.11 1.70 -1.96
CA ASN A 117 -7.53 1.92 -1.73
C ASN A 117 -7.81 3.38 -2.07
N TYR A 118 -8.27 3.64 -3.29
CA TYR A 118 -8.89 4.92 -3.61
C TYR A 118 -10.23 4.98 -2.86
N HIS A 119 -10.22 5.40 -1.61
CA HIS A 119 -11.41 5.99 -1.03
C HIS A 119 -11.65 7.27 -1.82
N LEU A 120 -12.56 7.20 -2.80
CA LEU A 120 -13.13 8.44 -3.31
C LEU A 120 -13.59 9.21 -2.07
N PRO A 121 -13.11 10.47 -1.89
CA PRO A 121 -13.67 11.29 -0.83
C PRO A 121 -15.19 11.14 -0.95
N ALA A 122 -15.86 10.85 0.16
CA ALA A 122 -17.31 10.84 0.18
C ALA A 122 -17.76 12.28 -0.13
N THR A 123 -17.73 12.64 -1.42
CA THR A 123 -18.22 13.92 -1.95
C THR A 123 -19.75 13.97 -1.90
N GLY A 124 -20.40 12.92 -1.41
CA GLY A 124 -21.72 12.94 -0.89
C GLY A 124 -21.77 13.72 0.42
N GLY A 125 -21.63 15.06 0.37
CA GLY A 125 -22.24 15.92 1.38
C GLY A 125 -23.71 15.53 1.56
N PRO A 126 -24.50 16.15 2.48
CA PRO A 126 -25.88 15.74 2.79
C PRO A 126 -26.81 15.67 1.57
N GLY A 127 -26.20 15.49 0.41
CA GLY A 127 -26.84 15.28 -0.87
C GLY A 127 -27.70 16.46 -1.30
N ILE A 128 -28.34 16.32 -2.42
CA ILE A 128 -29.33 17.28 -2.92
C ILE A 128 -30.64 17.23 -2.09
N TYR A 129 -30.80 16.27 -1.18
CA TYR A 129 -32.03 16.10 -0.36
C TYR A 129 -32.44 17.34 0.42
N PRO A 130 -31.54 18.07 1.15
CA PRO A 130 -31.93 19.30 1.81
C PRO A 130 -32.41 20.39 0.86
N LEU A 131 -31.80 20.47 -0.33
CA LEU A 131 -32.19 21.42 -1.36
C LEU A 131 -33.54 21.05 -1.98
N ILE A 132 -33.79 19.76 -2.23
CA ILE A 132 -35.10 19.28 -2.71
C ILE A 132 -36.17 19.54 -1.66
N LEU A 133 -35.95 19.24 -0.39
CA LEU A 133 -36.89 19.53 0.69
C LEU A 133 -37.18 21.02 0.80
N ALA A 134 -36.17 21.87 0.75
CA ALA A 134 -36.35 23.32 0.79
C ALA A 134 -37.18 23.83 -0.40
N SER A 135 -36.93 23.31 -1.62
CA SER A 135 -37.71 23.71 -2.80
C SER A 135 -39.14 23.25 -2.73
N VAL A 136 -39.43 22.06 -2.23
CA VAL A 136 -40.80 21.55 -2.04
C VAL A 136 -41.57 22.42 -1.05
N VAL A 137 -40.95 22.80 0.08
CA VAL A 137 -41.57 23.70 1.06
C VAL A 137 -41.89 25.07 0.47
N LEU A 138 -40.94 25.63 -0.31
CA LEU A 138 -41.14 26.92 -0.98
C LEU A 138 -42.33 26.91 -2.00
N ILE A 139 -42.57 25.80 -2.67
CA ILE A 139 -43.63 25.65 -3.62
C ILE A 139 -44.97 25.41 -2.92
N ILE A 140 -45.00 24.54 -1.93
CA ILE A 140 -46.25 24.16 -1.24
C ILE A 140 -46.80 25.30 -0.39
N THR A 141 -45.96 26.05 0.29
CA THR A 141 -46.38 27.10 1.20
C THR A 141 -47.31 28.17 0.57
N PRO A 142 -46.94 28.76 -0.58
CA PRO A 142 -47.82 29.76 -1.26
C PRO A 142 -49.09 29.15 -1.80
N LEU A 143 -49.08 27.88 -2.27
CA LEU A 143 -50.27 27.18 -2.73
C LEU A 143 -51.27 26.95 -1.59
N VAL A 144 -50.82 26.46 -0.46
CA VAL A 144 -51.65 26.26 0.73
C VAL A 144 -52.19 27.59 1.23
N TYR A 145 -51.34 28.62 1.31
CA TYR A 145 -51.74 29.96 1.73
C TYR A 145 -52.82 30.53 0.76
N GLY A 146 -52.64 30.39 -0.54
CA GLY A 146 -53.60 30.83 -1.57
C GLY A 146 -54.93 30.10 -1.44
N PHE A 147 -54.90 28.80 -1.17
CA PHE A 147 -56.10 27.98 -0.99
C PHE A 147 -56.88 28.38 0.29
N ILE A 148 -56.20 28.60 1.39
CA ILE A 148 -56.81 29.05 2.67
C ILE A 148 -57.41 30.44 2.50
N ARG A 149 -56.73 31.34 1.76
CA ARG A 149 -57.22 32.70 1.53
C ARG A 149 -58.50 32.73 0.64
N ARG A 150 -58.56 31.84 -0.39
CA ARG A 150 -59.75 31.66 -1.26
C ARG A 150 -60.95 31.15 -0.41
N ARG A 151 -60.76 30.12 0.41
CA ARG A 151 -61.81 29.61 1.28
C ARG A 151 -62.34 30.65 2.29
N LYS A 152 -61.47 31.50 2.85
CA LYS A 152 -61.89 32.59 3.73
C LYS A 152 -62.70 33.68 2.99
N ARG A 153 -62.39 33.94 1.71
CA ARG A 153 -63.18 34.89 0.89
C ARG A 153 -64.56 34.36 0.58
N GLU A 154 -64.71 33.09 0.21
CA GLU A 154 -66.00 32.46 -0.06
C GLU A 154 -66.91 32.44 1.16
N ARG A 155 -66.37 32.23 2.34
CA ARG A 155 -67.14 32.26 3.60
C ARG A 155 -67.57 33.66 4.04
N ARG A 156 -66.96 34.73 3.53
CA ARG A 156 -67.30 36.11 3.84
C ARG A 156 -68.23 36.75 2.80
N GLY A 157 -68.47 36.11 1.67
CA GLY A 157 -69.32 36.59 0.60
C GLY A 157 -70.76 36.03 0.65
N VAL A 158 -71.11 35.20 1.65
CA VAL A 158 -72.47 34.62 1.84
C VAL A 158 -73.05 35.15 3.17
N GLY A 159 -73.07 36.47 3.32
CA GLY A 159 -73.70 37.15 4.43
C GLY A 159 -74.38 38.41 3.96
#